data_9c54efaf353d6b52f05def121496e780
#
_entry.id   9c54efaf353d6b52f05def121496e780
#
_cell.length_a   1.000
_cell.length_b   1.000
_cell.length_c   1.000
_cell.angle_alpha   90.00
_cell.angle_beta   90.00
_cell.angle_gamma   90.00
#
_symmetry.space_group_name_H-M   'P 1'
#
loop_
_entity.id
_entity.type
_entity.pdbx_description
1 polymer ?
#
loop_
_entity_poly.entity_id
_entity_poly.type
_entity_poly.pdbx_seq_one_letter_code
_entity_poly.pdbx_strand_id
1 'polypeptide(L)'
;TIGDGTAEDVQIRFDGNTVDYHLGLDDSADKLTIGKGSALGTTTSLAFDADGIISKPLLPFVHAYNSANDDNVAHNTTHKIEMDADFFDQNADFNNTNDVFTAPVTGKYWISGHVGLDAIDEDCNFWQVRVVTSNGNFRWADDPKSYNPPTDPFDCRISIGICVDMDSGDTAHLDYFQSGGASQVDIFGNNSTSLAGQQSYMTVYLVT
;
A
#
# COMPACT_ATOMS: atom_id res chain seq x y z
N THR A 1 10.41 -39.41 14.09
CA THR A 1 10.73 -38.11 14.70
C THR A 1 11.85 -37.49 13.90
N ILE A 2 11.78 -36.22 13.60
CA ILE A 2 12.84 -35.40 13.03
C ILE A 2 13.29 -34.48 14.18
N GLY A 3 14.60 -34.43 14.47
CA GLY A 3 15.16 -33.78 15.65
C GLY A 3 15.22 -34.72 16.88
N ASP A 4 16.08 -34.38 17.83
CA ASP A 4 16.33 -35.15 19.06
C ASP A 4 15.85 -34.44 20.34
N GLY A 5 15.27 -33.23 20.21
CA GLY A 5 14.76 -32.41 21.32
C GLY A 5 15.85 -31.50 21.94
N THR A 6 17.00 -31.38 21.29
CA THR A 6 18.00 -30.37 21.64
C THR A 6 17.70 -29.04 20.95
N ALA A 7 18.35 -27.95 21.39
CA ALA A 7 18.22 -26.63 20.80
C ALA A 7 18.99 -26.55 19.46
N GLU A 8 18.35 -27.09 18.40
CA GLU A 8 18.91 -27.10 17.04
C GLU A 8 17.83 -26.93 15.99
N ASP A 9 18.19 -26.31 14.89
CA ASP A 9 17.34 -26.23 13.70
C ASP A 9 17.21 -27.59 13.03
N VAL A 10 15.97 -27.97 12.68
CA VAL A 10 15.68 -29.24 12.01
C VAL A 10 14.85 -29.00 10.77
N GLN A 11 15.26 -29.58 9.64
CA GLN A 11 14.56 -29.36 8.38
C GLN A 11 14.51 -30.58 7.46
N ILE A 12 13.48 -30.60 6.61
CA ILE A 12 13.43 -31.35 5.37
C ILE A 12 13.77 -30.37 4.25
N ARG A 13 14.84 -30.64 3.51
CA ARG A 13 15.21 -29.85 2.34
C ARG A 13 14.76 -30.58 1.07
N PHE A 14 14.13 -29.84 0.20
CA PHE A 14 13.80 -30.24 -1.17
C PHE A 14 14.89 -29.65 -2.08
N ASP A 15 15.83 -30.50 -2.48
CA ASP A 15 16.98 -30.13 -3.30
C ASP A 15 16.58 -30.07 -4.77
N GLY A 16 16.34 -28.85 -5.27
CA GLY A 16 15.92 -28.59 -6.64
C GLY A 16 17.11 -28.19 -7.53
N ASN A 17 16.96 -28.38 -8.85
CA ASN A 17 18.01 -28.02 -9.81
C ASN A 17 18.33 -26.50 -9.85
N THR A 18 17.34 -25.65 -9.60
CA THR A 18 17.50 -24.19 -9.68
C THR A 18 17.23 -23.52 -8.33
N VAL A 19 16.27 -24.05 -7.59
CA VAL A 19 15.80 -23.46 -6.33
C VAL A 19 15.52 -24.57 -5.34
N ASP A 20 16.11 -24.47 -4.17
CA ASP A 20 15.78 -25.32 -3.04
C ASP A 20 14.57 -24.75 -2.26
N TYR A 21 13.88 -25.66 -1.58
CA TYR A 21 12.87 -25.30 -0.59
C TYR A 21 13.08 -26.11 0.68
N HIS A 22 12.61 -25.57 1.80
CA HIS A 22 12.68 -26.25 3.08
C HIS A 22 11.34 -26.19 3.83
N LEU A 23 11.13 -27.18 4.67
CA LEU A 23 10.13 -27.22 5.74
C LEU A 23 10.89 -27.60 7.01
N GLY A 24 10.87 -26.74 8.04
CA GLY A 24 11.64 -27.05 9.23
C GLY A 24 11.27 -26.21 10.43
N LEU A 25 11.80 -26.62 11.58
CA LEU A 25 11.73 -25.91 12.83
C LEU A 25 12.98 -25.02 12.96
N ASP A 26 12.78 -23.72 12.99
CA ASP A 26 13.78 -22.73 13.35
C ASP A 26 13.71 -22.60 14.88
N ASP A 27 14.61 -23.30 15.57
CA ASP A 27 14.63 -23.36 17.04
C ASP A 27 14.96 -21.99 17.65
N SER A 28 15.81 -21.23 17.01
CA SER A 28 16.20 -19.89 17.50
C SER A 28 15.05 -18.88 17.48
N ALA A 29 14.05 -19.09 16.62
CA ALA A 29 12.89 -18.25 16.49
C ALA A 29 11.60 -18.90 17.04
N ASP A 30 11.66 -20.16 17.51
CA ASP A 30 10.51 -20.95 17.94
C ASP A 30 9.41 -21.03 16.87
N LYS A 31 9.82 -21.26 15.60
CA LYS A 31 8.88 -21.25 14.46
C LYS A 31 9.00 -22.47 13.57
N LEU A 32 7.84 -23.02 13.20
CA LEU A 32 7.78 -23.94 12.06
C LEU A 32 7.70 -23.11 10.78
N THR A 33 8.65 -23.28 9.86
CA THR A 33 8.79 -22.46 8.65
C THR A 33 8.72 -23.28 7.37
N ILE A 34 8.14 -22.67 6.33
CA ILE A 34 8.27 -23.11 4.94
C ILE A 34 8.89 -21.95 4.17
N GLY A 35 9.98 -22.22 3.46
CA GLY A 35 10.70 -21.18 2.78
C GLY A 35 11.50 -21.63 1.57
N LYS A 36 12.08 -20.65 0.89
CA LYS A 36 12.97 -20.84 -0.25
C LYS A 36 14.42 -20.82 0.23
N GLY A 37 15.25 -21.63 -0.42
CA GLY A 37 16.69 -21.77 -0.09
C GLY A 37 16.98 -22.96 0.81
N SER A 38 18.26 -23.14 1.13
CA SER A 38 18.75 -24.29 1.89
C SER A 38 18.84 -24.06 3.41
N ALA A 39 18.65 -22.81 3.85
CA ALA A 39 18.78 -22.42 5.26
C ALA A 39 17.47 -21.90 5.83
N LEU A 40 17.11 -22.34 7.03
CA LEU A 40 15.96 -21.83 7.77
C LEU A 40 16.11 -20.36 8.10
N GLY A 41 14.98 -19.65 8.22
CA GLY A 41 14.94 -18.25 8.65
C GLY A 41 15.32 -17.18 7.62
N THR A 42 15.95 -17.55 6.50
CA THR A 42 16.48 -16.57 5.53
C THR A 42 15.45 -16.09 4.49
N THR A 43 14.57 -16.98 4.03
CA THR A 43 13.57 -16.63 2.99
C THR A 43 12.27 -17.35 3.32
N THR A 44 11.70 -17.04 4.46
CA THR A 44 10.49 -17.67 4.97
C THR A 44 9.27 -17.16 4.24
N SER A 45 8.58 -18.06 3.52
CA SER A 45 7.31 -17.75 2.84
C SER A 45 6.11 -17.91 3.76
N LEU A 46 6.17 -18.87 4.70
CA LEU A 46 5.13 -19.16 5.68
C LEU A 46 5.78 -19.54 7.01
N ALA A 47 5.31 -18.98 8.09
CA ALA A 47 5.74 -19.35 9.43
C ALA A 47 4.53 -19.54 10.37
N PHE A 48 4.67 -20.53 11.27
CA PHE A 48 3.79 -20.74 12.42
C PHE A 48 4.63 -20.46 13.67
N ASP A 49 4.21 -19.52 14.49
CA ASP A 49 4.87 -19.24 15.75
C ASP A 49 4.42 -20.19 16.88
N ALA A 50 4.97 -19.99 18.08
CA ALA A 50 4.67 -20.82 19.25
C ALA A 50 3.20 -20.72 19.69
N ASP A 51 2.50 -19.65 19.37
CA ASP A 51 1.07 -19.44 19.64
C ASP A 51 0.17 -20.00 18.53
N GLY A 52 0.75 -20.55 17.47
CA GLY A 52 0.06 -21.09 16.29
C GLY A 52 -0.43 -20.03 15.31
N ILE A 53 0.05 -18.79 15.42
CA ILE A 53 -0.26 -17.71 14.49
C ILE A 53 0.51 -17.91 13.19
N ILE A 54 -0.20 -17.75 12.07
CA ILE A 54 0.39 -17.87 10.73
C ILE A 54 0.80 -16.50 10.23
N SER A 55 2.05 -16.37 9.81
CA SER A 55 2.56 -15.19 9.11
C SER A 55 3.09 -15.54 7.73
N LYS A 56 3.04 -14.56 6.82
CA LYS A 56 3.54 -14.64 5.43
C LYS A 56 4.49 -13.47 5.17
N PRO A 57 5.75 -13.55 5.62
CA PRO A 57 6.67 -12.42 5.58
C PRO A 57 6.99 -11.88 4.18
N LEU A 58 6.81 -12.69 3.13
CA LEU A 58 7.07 -12.29 1.75
C LEU A 58 5.81 -11.85 0.99
N LEU A 59 4.66 -11.75 1.65
CA LEU A 59 3.46 -11.25 0.99
C LEU A 59 3.59 -9.72 0.83
N PRO A 60 3.46 -9.16 -0.38
CA PRO A 60 3.45 -7.72 -0.59
C PRO A 60 2.37 -7.05 0.27
N PHE A 61 2.79 -6.14 1.14
CA PHE A 61 1.89 -5.37 1.99
C PHE A 61 2.52 -4.03 2.34
N VAL A 62 1.89 -2.95 1.90
CA VAL A 62 2.37 -1.58 2.02
C VAL A 62 1.28 -0.70 2.63
N HIS A 63 1.68 0.22 3.49
CA HIS A 63 0.88 1.36 3.92
C HIS A 63 1.74 2.61 3.84
N ALA A 64 1.57 3.36 2.74
CA ALA A 64 2.24 4.63 2.48
C ALA A 64 1.31 5.80 2.79
N TYR A 65 1.88 6.94 3.15
CA TYR A 65 1.11 8.14 3.50
C TYR A 65 1.84 9.43 3.08
N ASN A 66 1.08 10.51 2.93
CA ASN A 66 1.63 11.83 2.72
C ASN A 66 2.09 12.41 4.07
N SER A 67 3.37 12.74 4.21
CA SER A 67 3.96 13.22 5.47
C SER A 67 3.73 14.71 5.73
N ALA A 68 3.43 15.50 4.69
CA ALA A 68 3.17 16.93 4.75
C ALA A 68 2.03 17.31 3.79
N ASN A 69 1.43 18.48 3.93
CA ASN A 69 0.41 18.93 2.99
C ASN A 69 1.02 19.19 1.60
N ASP A 70 0.29 18.77 0.54
CA ASP A 70 0.52 19.25 -0.81
C ASP A 70 -0.28 20.56 -0.97
N ASP A 71 0.37 21.69 -0.75
CA ASP A 71 -0.29 22.98 -0.77
C ASP A 71 -0.43 23.51 -2.21
N ASN A 72 -1.56 24.18 -2.48
CA ASN A 72 -1.82 24.90 -3.72
C ASN A 72 -1.81 24.00 -4.98
N VAL A 73 -2.41 22.83 -4.91
CA VAL A 73 -2.58 21.93 -6.06
C VAL A 73 -3.44 22.61 -7.13
N ALA A 74 -2.88 22.75 -8.33
CA ALA A 74 -3.51 23.51 -9.39
C ALA A 74 -4.75 22.80 -9.96
N HIS A 75 -5.84 23.55 -10.17
CA HIS A 75 -7.01 23.07 -10.90
C HIS A 75 -6.70 22.81 -12.39
N ASN A 76 -7.52 22.00 -13.06
CA ASN A 76 -7.36 21.56 -14.45
C ASN A 76 -6.02 20.87 -14.76
N THR A 77 -5.33 20.39 -13.73
CA THR A 77 -4.08 19.64 -13.84
C THR A 77 -4.17 18.36 -13.01
N THR A 78 -3.71 17.25 -13.57
CA THR A 78 -3.56 16.03 -12.79
C THR A 78 -2.37 16.17 -11.86
N HIS A 79 -2.60 15.92 -10.58
CA HIS A 79 -1.59 15.92 -9.55
C HIS A 79 -1.45 14.51 -8.98
N LYS A 80 -0.25 13.96 -9.01
CA LYS A 80 0.05 12.72 -8.30
C LYS A 80 0.19 13.06 -6.83
N ILE A 81 -0.60 12.40 -5.98
CA ILE A 81 -0.60 12.63 -4.54
C ILE A 81 0.71 12.10 -3.97
N GLU A 82 1.43 12.95 -3.25
CA GLU A 82 2.65 12.57 -2.57
C GLU A 82 2.37 11.54 -1.47
N MET A 83 3.10 10.43 -1.51
CA MET A 83 3.10 9.37 -0.50
C MET A 83 4.55 9.11 -0.08
N ASP A 84 5.18 10.17 0.41
CA ASP A 84 6.62 10.28 0.64
C ASP A 84 7.14 9.55 1.89
N ALA A 85 6.23 8.91 2.62
CA ALA A 85 6.54 8.11 3.81
C ALA A 85 5.72 6.82 3.87
N ASP A 86 6.17 5.85 4.64
CA ASP A 86 5.42 4.62 4.94
C ASP A 86 5.43 4.30 6.44
N PHE A 87 4.38 3.63 6.92
CA PHE A 87 4.37 2.99 8.24
C PHE A 87 4.96 1.60 8.18
N PHE A 88 4.73 0.94 7.08
CA PHE A 88 5.36 -0.32 6.74
C PHE A 88 5.33 -0.53 5.24
N ASP A 89 6.43 -1.08 4.76
CA ASP A 89 6.60 -1.66 3.44
C ASP A 89 7.31 -3.01 3.64
N GLN A 90 6.52 -4.10 3.63
CA GLN A 90 6.99 -5.40 4.09
C GLN A 90 8.15 -5.96 3.25
N ASN A 91 8.24 -5.60 1.98
CA ASN A 91 9.26 -6.14 1.05
C ASN A 91 9.97 -5.07 0.23
N ALA A 92 9.85 -3.80 0.59
CA ALA A 92 10.38 -2.67 -0.17
C ALA A 92 9.77 -2.58 -1.61
N ASP A 93 8.47 -2.78 -1.70
CA ASP A 93 7.71 -2.75 -2.96
C ASP A 93 7.18 -1.34 -3.29
N PHE A 94 7.33 -0.37 -2.37
CA PHE A 94 6.94 1.03 -2.53
C PHE A 94 8.15 1.94 -2.59
N ASN A 95 8.11 2.91 -3.49
CA ASN A 95 9.17 3.91 -3.62
C ASN A 95 8.67 5.29 -3.19
N ASN A 96 9.06 5.71 -1.99
CA ASN A 96 8.70 6.99 -1.36
C ASN A 96 9.27 8.23 -2.09
N THR A 97 10.21 8.04 -3.03
CA THR A 97 10.76 9.17 -3.81
C THR A 97 9.89 9.52 -5.01
N ASN A 98 9.19 8.53 -5.55
CA ASN A 98 8.34 8.73 -6.71
C ASN A 98 6.88 8.31 -6.46
N ASP A 99 6.51 8.02 -5.20
CA ASP A 99 5.15 7.73 -4.74
C ASP A 99 4.48 6.58 -5.49
N VAL A 100 5.22 5.50 -5.75
CA VAL A 100 4.78 4.41 -6.61
C VAL A 100 4.99 3.06 -5.94
N PHE A 101 3.93 2.27 -5.88
CA PHE A 101 3.99 0.83 -5.63
C PHE A 101 4.34 0.10 -6.92
N THR A 102 5.21 -0.92 -6.83
CA THR A 102 5.53 -1.82 -7.95
C THR A 102 5.20 -3.25 -7.55
N ALA A 103 4.34 -3.91 -8.32
CA ALA A 103 3.96 -5.30 -8.06
C ALA A 103 5.17 -6.24 -8.23
N PRO A 104 5.65 -6.93 -7.18
CA PRO A 104 6.80 -7.82 -7.30
C PRO A 104 6.46 -9.15 -7.98
N VAL A 105 5.20 -9.54 -7.97
CA VAL A 105 4.69 -10.77 -8.59
C VAL A 105 3.36 -10.52 -9.29
N THR A 106 3.07 -11.32 -10.31
CA THR A 106 1.74 -11.32 -10.96
C THR A 106 0.69 -11.84 -9.98
N GLY A 107 -0.44 -11.12 -9.87
CA GLY A 107 -1.53 -11.50 -8.98
C GLY A 107 -2.62 -10.45 -8.87
N LYS A 108 -3.56 -10.69 -7.97
CA LYS A 108 -4.64 -9.75 -7.67
C LYS A 108 -4.31 -8.93 -6.44
N TYR A 109 -4.29 -7.62 -6.62
CA TYR A 109 -3.94 -6.67 -5.57
C TYR A 109 -5.17 -5.88 -5.14
N TRP A 110 -5.36 -5.77 -3.84
CA TRP A 110 -6.26 -4.77 -3.28
C TRP A 110 -5.48 -3.47 -3.09
N ILE A 111 -6.01 -2.40 -3.68
CA ILE A 111 -5.47 -1.05 -3.53
C ILE A 111 -6.56 -0.18 -2.95
N SER A 112 -6.27 0.50 -1.85
CA SER A 112 -7.16 1.49 -1.27
C SER A 112 -6.42 2.79 -1.02
N GLY A 113 -7.13 3.90 -1.23
CA GLY A 113 -6.67 5.26 -0.92
C GLY A 113 -7.67 5.97 -0.04
N HIS A 114 -7.16 6.76 0.88
CA HIS A 114 -7.91 7.77 1.61
C HIS A 114 -7.21 9.10 1.41
N VAL A 115 -7.97 10.13 1.04
CA VAL A 115 -7.42 11.46 0.71
C VAL A 115 -8.23 12.52 1.41
N GLY A 116 -7.56 13.33 2.20
CA GLY A 116 -8.11 14.54 2.80
C GLY A 116 -7.86 15.73 1.88
N LEU A 117 -8.90 16.47 1.57
CA LEU A 117 -8.86 17.64 0.72
C LEU A 117 -9.34 18.87 1.50
N ASP A 118 -8.65 19.99 1.33
CA ASP A 118 -8.99 21.29 1.89
C ASP A 118 -9.13 22.31 0.76
N ALA A 119 -9.89 23.35 1.00
CA ALA A 119 -10.08 24.48 0.09
C ALA A 119 -10.68 24.10 -1.28
N ILE A 120 -11.53 23.07 -1.34
CA ILE A 120 -12.25 22.74 -2.57
C ILE A 120 -13.20 23.89 -2.91
N ASP A 121 -13.09 24.40 -4.15
CA ASP A 121 -13.92 25.45 -4.70
C ASP A 121 -15.31 24.86 -5.10
N GLU A 122 -16.39 25.38 -4.54
CA GLU A 122 -17.77 24.95 -4.88
C GLU A 122 -18.13 25.24 -6.34
N ASP A 123 -17.44 26.17 -6.99
CA ASP A 123 -17.63 26.50 -8.40
C ASP A 123 -16.93 25.55 -9.37
N CYS A 124 -16.11 24.61 -8.89
CA CYS A 124 -15.54 23.60 -9.77
C CYS A 124 -16.65 22.70 -10.36
N ASN A 125 -16.40 22.18 -11.57
CA ASN A 125 -17.38 21.33 -12.26
C ASN A 125 -17.42 19.93 -11.66
N PHE A 126 -16.27 19.41 -11.28
CA PHE A 126 -16.10 18.14 -10.58
C PHE A 126 -14.66 18.03 -10.07
N TRP A 127 -14.47 17.18 -9.10
CA TRP A 127 -13.18 16.74 -8.63
C TRP A 127 -13.14 15.21 -8.56
N GLN A 128 -11.95 14.64 -8.58
CA GLN A 128 -11.78 13.20 -8.54
C GLN A 128 -10.50 12.77 -7.87
N VAL A 129 -10.56 11.63 -7.19
CA VAL A 129 -9.39 10.86 -6.74
C VAL A 129 -9.34 9.58 -7.57
N ARG A 130 -8.15 9.17 -7.97
CA ARG A 130 -7.94 7.98 -8.80
C ARG A 130 -6.90 7.07 -8.20
N VAL A 131 -7.15 5.76 -8.29
CA VAL A 131 -6.09 4.76 -8.31
C VAL A 131 -5.65 4.61 -9.76
N VAL A 132 -4.41 4.93 -10.03
CA VAL A 132 -3.78 4.82 -11.37
C VAL A 132 -2.85 3.63 -11.35
N THR A 133 -3.03 2.71 -12.28
CA THR A 133 -2.16 1.56 -12.47
C THR A 133 -1.62 1.55 -13.90
N SER A 134 -0.58 0.74 -14.16
CA SER A 134 -0.09 0.50 -15.52
C SER A 134 -1.19 0.03 -16.48
N ASN A 135 -2.23 -0.63 -15.95
CA ASN A 135 -3.29 -1.28 -16.71
C ASN A 135 -4.60 -0.49 -16.79
N GLY A 136 -4.73 0.63 -16.06
CA GLY A 136 -5.92 1.45 -16.09
C GLY A 136 -6.07 2.41 -14.92
N ASN A 137 -7.05 3.31 -15.05
CA ASN A 137 -7.36 4.33 -14.07
C ASN A 137 -8.75 4.06 -13.48
N PHE A 138 -8.83 3.93 -12.17
CA PHE A 138 -10.05 3.72 -11.41
C PHE A 138 -10.31 4.98 -10.59
N ARG A 139 -11.51 5.57 -10.72
CA ARG A 139 -11.77 6.88 -10.15
C ARG A 139 -13.02 6.91 -9.28
N TRP A 140 -12.95 7.70 -8.23
CA TRP A 140 -14.10 8.34 -7.61
C TRP A 140 -14.14 9.79 -8.11
N ALA A 141 -15.30 10.25 -8.56
CA ALA A 141 -15.52 11.64 -8.99
C ALA A 141 -16.83 12.15 -8.44
N ASP A 142 -16.86 13.41 -8.05
CA ASP A 142 -18.06 14.04 -7.53
C ASP A 142 -18.17 15.51 -7.95
N ASP A 143 -19.41 16.06 -7.85
CA ASP A 143 -19.72 17.46 -8.07
C ASP A 143 -19.88 18.14 -6.71
N PRO A 144 -19.01 19.15 -6.35
CA PRO A 144 -19.13 19.84 -5.08
C PRO A 144 -20.51 20.46 -4.82
N LYS A 145 -21.19 20.87 -5.88
CA LYS A 145 -22.54 21.45 -5.79
C LYS A 145 -23.58 20.48 -5.24
N SER A 146 -23.30 19.17 -5.28
CA SER A 146 -24.17 18.14 -4.71
C SER A 146 -24.17 18.10 -3.18
N TYR A 147 -23.14 18.63 -2.55
CA TYR A 147 -22.98 18.63 -1.10
C TYR A 147 -23.64 19.82 -0.40
N ASN A 148 -24.02 20.88 -1.13
CA ASN A 148 -24.50 22.14 -0.55
C ASN A 148 -23.62 22.60 0.62
N PRO A 149 -22.33 22.80 0.40
CA PRO A 149 -21.37 23.11 1.46
C PRO A 149 -21.82 24.35 2.24
N PRO A 150 -21.59 24.40 3.57
CA PRO A 150 -21.98 25.53 4.39
C PRO A 150 -21.13 26.77 4.12
N THR A 151 -19.96 26.59 3.55
CA THR A 151 -18.97 27.64 3.23
C THR A 151 -18.15 27.21 2.01
N ASP A 152 -17.73 28.20 1.23
CA ASP A 152 -16.79 28.05 0.13
C ASP A 152 -15.46 28.75 0.52
N PRO A 153 -14.29 28.12 0.40
CA PRO A 153 -14.08 26.69 0.08
C PRO A 153 -14.39 25.73 1.23
N PHE A 154 -14.46 24.44 0.98
CA PHE A 154 -14.81 23.42 1.98
C PHE A 154 -13.83 22.23 2.02
N ASP A 155 -13.82 21.54 3.16
CA ASP A 155 -13.03 20.34 3.37
C ASP A 155 -13.81 19.07 3.03
N CYS A 156 -13.10 18.08 2.52
CA CYS A 156 -13.68 16.79 2.16
C CYS A 156 -12.70 15.65 2.50
N ARG A 157 -13.27 14.49 2.76
CA ARG A 157 -12.51 13.24 2.93
C ARG A 157 -13.09 12.19 2.01
N ILE A 158 -12.23 11.53 1.26
CA ILE A 158 -12.65 10.52 0.29
C ILE A 158 -11.86 9.23 0.46
N SER A 159 -12.54 8.13 0.22
CA SER A 159 -11.90 6.82 0.16
C SER A 159 -12.24 6.13 -1.16
N ILE A 160 -11.26 5.50 -1.75
CA ILE A 160 -11.39 4.66 -2.93
C ILE A 160 -10.76 3.31 -2.66
N GLY A 161 -11.36 2.24 -3.17
CA GLY A 161 -10.80 0.89 -3.05
C GLY A 161 -11.16 0.06 -4.27
N ILE A 162 -10.20 -0.70 -4.76
CA ILE A 162 -10.34 -1.56 -5.95
C ILE A 162 -9.45 -2.80 -5.84
N CYS A 163 -9.96 -3.91 -6.38
CA CYS A 163 -9.14 -5.09 -6.63
C CYS A 163 -8.78 -5.11 -8.11
N VAL A 164 -7.47 -5.17 -8.41
CA VAL A 164 -6.95 -5.12 -9.77
C VAL A 164 -6.03 -6.31 -10.04
N ASP A 165 -5.98 -6.75 -11.30
CA ASP A 165 -5.02 -7.71 -11.79
C ASP A 165 -3.75 -6.95 -12.21
N MET A 166 -2.59 -7.34 -11.68
CA MET A 166 -1.31 -6.71 -11.96
C MET A 166 -0.27 -7.77 -12.29
N ASP A 167 0.49 -7.54 -13.34
CA ASP A 167 1.66 -8.35 -13.64
C ASP A 167 2.86 -7.88 -12.82
N SER A 168 3.85 -8.76 -12.66
CA SER A 168 5.11 -8.38 -12.04
C SER A 168 5.75 -7.21 -12.81
N GLY A 169 6.03 -6.11 -12.09
CA GLY A 169 6.54 -4.86 -12.65
C GLY A 169 5.46 -3.80 -12.92
N ASP A 170 4.17 -4.15 -12.86
CA ASP A 170 3.11 -3.15 -12.94
C ASP A 170 3.15 -2.22 -11.73
N THR A 171 2.71 -0.98 -11.95
CA THR A 171 2.78 0.07 -10.95
C THR A 171 1.42 0.59 -10.53
N ALA A 172 1.34 1.17 -9.32
CA ALA A 172 0.15 1.85 -8.83
C ALA A 172 0.51 3.09 -8.01
N HIS A 173 -0.32 4.13 -8.11
CA HIS A 173 -0.26 5.35 -7.31
C HIS A 173 -1.63 6.02 -7.20
N LEU A 174 -1.74 7.07 -6.39
CA LEU A 174 -2.94 7.90 -6.29
C LEU A 174 -2.75 9.23 -7.03
N ASP A 175 -3.81 9.68 -7.70
CA ASP A 175 -3.90 10.98 -8.33
C ASP A 175 -5.11 11.77 -7.84
N TYR A 176 -4.98 13.09 -7.88
CA TYR A 176 -6.07 14.06 -7.75
C TYR A 176 -6.23 14.87 -9.02
N PHE A 177 -7.47 15.29 -9.31
CA PHE A 177 -7.79 16.23 -10.39
C PHE A 177 -9.06 17.01 -10.05
N GLN A 178 -9.03 18.33 -10.27
CA GLN A 178 -10.19 19.20 -10.19
C GLN A 178 -10.41 19.89 -11.53
N SER A 179 -11.66 19.90 -12.02
CA SER A 179 -12.04 20.58 -13.25
C SER A 179 -12.75 21.91 -12.98
N GLY A 180 -12.15 23.00 -13.39
CA GLY A 180 -12.72 24.35 -13.18
C GLY A 180 -12.50 24.86 -11.75
N GLY A 181 -13.25 25.90 -11.40
CA GLY A 181 -13.04 26.67 -10.18
C GLY A 181 -11.89 27.67 -10.31
N ALA A 182 -11.71 28.52 -9.33
CA ALA A 182 -10.66 29.53 -9.26
C ALA A 182 -9.64 29.22 -8.16
N SER A 183 -10.06 28.44 -7.15
CA SER A 183 -9.23 28.11 -5.98
C SER A 183 -8.37 26.87 -6.25
N GLN A 184 -7.17 26.89 -5.69
CA GLN A 184 -6.30 25.74 -5.59
C GLN A 184 -6.73 24.90 -4.37
N VAL A 185 -6.54 23.61 -4.46
CA VAL A 185 -6.86 22.65 -3.38
C VAL A 185 -5.59 22.33 -2.62
N ASP A 186 -5.71 22.12 -1.32
CA ASP A 186 -4.66 21.52 -0.52
C ASP A 186 -4.99 20.06 -0.22
N ILE A 187 -4.01 19.17 -0.34
CA ILE A 187 -4.16 17.77 0.05
C ILE A 187 -3.53 17.62 1.43
N PHE A 188 -4.33 17.21 2.39
CA PHE A 188 -3.86 17.07 3.76
C PHE A 188 -2.84 15.92 3.89
N GLY A 189 -1.67 16.26 4.39
CA GLY A 189 -0.67 15.31 4.85
C GLY A 189 -0.78 15.02 6.35
N ASN A 190 0.16 14.25 6.85
CA ASN A 190 0.25 13.91 8.25
C ASN A 190 1.57 14.41 8.87
N ASN A 191 1.50 15.41 9.70
CA ASN A 191 2.65 15.93 10.45
C ASN A 191 2.99 15.09 11.70
N SER A 192 2.39 13.90 11.85
CA SER A 192 2.55 13.05 13.03
C SER A 192 3.08 11.67 12.63
N THR A 193 4.06 11.17 13.35
CA THR A 193 4.55 9.79 13.24
C THR A 193 3.58 8.74 13.82
N SER A 194 2.37 9.16 14.23
CA SER A 194 1.33 8.31 14.76
C SER A 194 0.29 8.00 13.69
N LEU A 195 -0.23 6.77 13.66
CA LEU A 195 -1.39 6.37 12.85
C LEU A 195 -2.64 7.22 13.11
N ALA A 196 -2.74 7.81 14.31
CA ALA A 196 -3.81 8.73 14.66
C ALA A 196 -3.53 10.10 14.02
N GLY A 197 -4.24 10.45 12.97
CA GLY A 197 -4.13 11.75 12.30
C GLY A 197 -3.71 11.68 10.83
N GLN A 198 -3.48 10.51 10.29
CA GLN A 198 -3.28 10.37 8.84
C GLN A 198 -4.51 10.82 8.08
N GLN A 199 -4.30 11.72 7.14
CA GLN A 199 -5.38 12.30 6.37
C GLN A 199 -5.32 11.88 4.89
N SER A 200 -4.11 11.53 4.39
CA SER A 200 -3.95 10.96 3.06
C SER A 200 -2.99 9.79 3.12
N TYR A 201 -3.45 8.62 2.67
CA TYR A 201 -2.67 7.39 2.67
C TYR A 201 -3.13 6.41 1.60
N MET A 202 -2.26 5.50 1.24
CA MET A 202 -2.52 4.39 0.34
C MET A 202 -2.14 3.06 1.00
N THR A 203 -2.98 2.05 0.85
CA THR A 203 -2.68 0.68 1.29
C THR A 203 -2.77 -0.25 0.10
N VAL A 204 -1.74 -1.08 -0.08
CA VAL A 204 -1.69 -2.09 -1.15
C VAL A 204 -1.32 -3.43 -0.54
N TYR A 205 -2.03 -4.50 -0.92
CA TYR A 205 -1.63 -5.86 -0.57
C TYR A 205 -2.05 -6.87 -1.62
N LEU A 206 -1.24 -7.93 -1.76
CA LEU A 206 -1.54 -9.07 -2.62
C LEU A 206 -2.68 -9.91 -2.00
N VAL A 207 -3.74 -10.13 -2.75
CA VAL A 207 -4.87 -10.97 -2.33
C VAL A 207 -4.61 -12.43 -2.69
N THR A 208 -4.22 -12.67 -3.94
CA THR A 208 -3.91 -14.03 -4.46
C THR A 208 -2.97 -13.96 -5.66
#